data_c84f0b22aa9798b4aa1b35b8c5e681e1
#
_entry.id   c84f0b22aa9798b4aa1b35b8c5e681e1
#
_cell.length_a   1.000
_cell.length_b   1.000
_cell.length_c   1.000
_cell.angle_alpha   90.00
_cell.angle_beta   90.00
_cell.angle_gamma   90.00
#
_symmetry.space_group_name_H-M   'P 1'
#
loop_
_entity.id
_entity.type
_entity.pdbx_description
1 polymer ?
#
loop_
_entity_poly.entity_id
_entity_poly.type
_entity_poly.pdbx_seq_one_letter_code
_entity_poly.pdbx_strand_id
1 'polypeptide(L)'
;MNKLMTFLFAMLGLNCVTACGNNAFDDADVDAFAKLIAQKDVQIVDVRTAEEYAEGHIDGAVNIDVKESSFMAQAKAQLDKSKMVAVYCRSGRRSAMAAGMLAAEGYKATNLKGGILEWQKTLPTTTTETDIFFTKSGKMVRIDALMHASLRIVFDGKELEIDPVSRLRDRTVDYGNLPKADYIFITHEHGDHFDRDAIATLKSDNTKLISNSRCINMLGFGTAMGNGDKTIIDSIAVDAVPAYNITEGHTQFHPKGSDNGYVLNLDGLRIYIAGDTEDIPEMDNLSDIDIAFLPCNQPYTMTTEQIVSAARRIKPRILFPYHYNQDFVNSLPQTLSGDGIEVRLRKFD
;
A
#
# COMPACT_ATOMS: atom_id res chain seq x y z
N MET A 1 71.20 20.55 -10.69
CA MET A 1 70.53 19.69 -11.68
C MET A 1 69.12 19.34 -11.12
N ASN A 2 68.14 20.15 -11.52
CA ASN A 2 66.78 20.08 -11.04
C ASN A 2 66.01 19.04 -11.87
N LYS A 3 65.29 18.09 -11.23
CA LYS A 3 64.31 17.29 -11.86
C LYS A 3 62.94 17.80 -11.41
N LEU A 4 62.23 18.42 -12.35
CA LEU A 4 60.86 18.88 -12.26
C LEU A 4 59.96 17.65 -12.34
N MET A 5 59.15 17.40 -11.30
CA MET A 5 58.10 16.38 -11.30
C MET A 5 56.79 17.07 -11.68
N THR A 6 56.30 16.78 -12.88
CA THR A 6 55.01 17.26 -13.40
C THR A 6 53.89 16.39 -12.87
N PHE A 7 53.02 16.95 -12.05
CA PHE A 7 51.75 16.32 -11.65
C PHE A 7 50.70 16.58 -12.72
N LEU A 8 50.18 15.51 -13.32
CA LEU A 8 49.10 15.52 -14.27
C LEU A 8 47.76 15.49 -13.48
N PHE A 9 47.07 16.62 -13.42
CA PHE A 9 45.69 16.68 -12.94
C PHE A 9 44.75 16.24 -14.06
N ALA A 10 44.12 15.08 -13.91
CA ALA A 10 42.99 14.68 -14.74
C ALA A 10 41.78 15.49 -14.35
N MET A 11 41.38 16.46 -15.14
CA MET A 11 40.08 17.13 -15.05
C MET A 11 39.01 16.17 -15.54
N LEU A 12 38.21 15.63 -14.61
CA LEU A 12 36.91 15.06 -14.92
C LEU A 12 35.96 16.24 -15.31
N GLY A 13 35.65 16.31 -16.59
CA GLY A 13 34.72 17.29 -17.11
C GLY A 13 33.30 17.08 -16.57
N LEU A 14 32.91 17.90 -15.60
CA LEU A 14 31.51 18.11 -15.26
C LEU A 14 30.90 18.92 -16.41
N ASN A 15 30.18 18.26 -17.32
CA ASN A 15 29.31 18.96 -18.27
C ASN A 15 28.13 19.56 -17.49
N CYS A 16 28.31 20.79 -17.04
CA CYS A 16 27.25 21.63 -16.55
C CYS A 16 26.43 22.10 -17.77
N VAL A 17 25.32 21.41 -18.08
CA VAL A 17 24.35 21.92 -19.03
C VAL A 17 23.60 23.05 -18.32
N THR A 18 24.08 24.27 -18.55
CA THR A 18 23.35 25.49 -18.18
C THR A 18 22.13 25.63 -19.07
N ALA A 19 20.99 25.12 -18.63
CA ALA A 19 19.68 25.56 -19.12
C ALA A 19 19.33 26.85 -18.37
N CYS A 20 19.56 28.00 -19.01
CA CYS A 20 19.03 29.28 -18.55
C CYS A 20 17.51 29.31 -18.68
N GLY A 21 16.81 29.02 -17.59
CA GLY A 21 15.43 29.37 -17.32
C GLY A 21 15.36 29.67 -15.84
N ASN A 22 15.16 30.94 -15.48
CA ASN A 22 14.91 31.37 -14.10
C ASN A 22 13.52 30.88 -13.63
N ASN A 23 13.34 29.57 -13.55
CA ASN A 23 12.17 29.01 -12.89
C ASN A 23 12.45 28.97 -11.38
N ALA A 24 11.60 29.60 -10.62
CA ALA A 24 11.67 29.59 -9.16
C ALA A 24 11.39 28.19 -8.56
N PHE A 25 11.09 27.20 -9.38
CA PHE A 25 10.82 25.81 -9.03
C PHE A 25 11.41 24.85 -10.07
N ASP A 26 11.53 23.57 -9.71
CA ASP A 26 12.02 22.50 -10.58
C ASP A 26 10.88 21.79 -11.31
N ASP A 27 11.17 21.26 -12.50
CA ASP A 27 10.29 20.39 -13.28
C ASP A 27 10.87 18.96 -13.32
N ALA A 28 10.03 17.96 -13.05
CA ALA A 28 10.39 16.54 -13.12
C ALA A 28 9.52 15.80 -14.15
N ASP A 29 10.10 14.83 -14.85
CA ASP A 29 9.35 13.78 -15.56
C ASP A 29 8.78 12.76 -14.56
N VAL A 30 8.04 11.76 -15.05
CA VAL A 30 7.38 10.75 -14.20
C VAL A 30 8.38 9.97 -13.37
N ASP A 31 9.52 9.54 -13.96
CA ASP A 31 10.50 8.72 -13.23
C ASP A 31 11.22 9.52 -12.14
N ALA A 32 11.58 10.76 -12.43
CA ALA A 32 12.20 11.65 -11.45
C ALA A 32 11.21 12.03 -10.33
N PHE A 33 9.95 12.27 -10.68
CA PHE A 33 8.89 12.59 -9.72
C PHE A 33 8.56 11.39 -8.82
N ALA A 34 8.48 10.16 -9.38
CA ALA A 34 8.27 8.94 -8.61
C ALA A 34 9.40 8.71 -7.57
N LYS A 35 10.66 8.91 -7.99
CA LYS A 35 11.81 8.82 -7.08
C LYS A 35 11.78 9.91 -6.01
N LEU A 36 11.29 11.10 -6.34
CA LEU A 36 11.16 12.21 -5.38
C LEU A 36 10.14 11.86 -4.30
N ILE A 37 8.93 11.45 -4.70
CA ILE A 37 7.84 11.18 -3.75
C ILE A 37 8.04 9.92 -2.90
N ALA A 38 8.94 9.01 -3.29
CA ALA A 38 9.35 7.87 -2.49
C ALA A 38 10.19 8.26 -1.24
N GLN A 39 10.66 9.51 -1.14
CA GLN A 39 11.41 9.98 0.01
C GLN A 39 10.49 10.37 1.17
N LYS A 40 10.88 10.03 2.42
CA LYS A 40 10.04 10.20 3.62
C LYS A 40 9.57 11.63 3.90
N ASP A 41 10.36 12.64 3.47
CA ASP A 41 10.13 14.04 3.82
C ASP A 41 9.58 14.88 2.66
N VAL A 42 8.93 14.24 1.69
CA VAL A 42 8.29 14.92 0.57
C VAL A 42 6.78 14.99 0.78
N GLN A 43 6.22 16.17 0.58
CA GLN A 43 4.79 16.43 0.65
C GLN A 43 4.23 16.44 -0.76
N ILE A 44 3.24 15.61 -1.04
CA ILE A 44 2.64 15.48 -2.38
C ILE A 44 1.36 16.30 -2.41
N VAL A 45 1.22 17.19 -3.40
CA VAL A 45 0.07 18.07 -3.53
C VAL A 45 -0.59 17.93 -4.90
N ASP A 46 -1.85 17.49 -4.88
CA ASP A 46 -2.74 17.56 -6.04
C ASP A 46 -3.47 18.90 -6.08
N VAL A 47 -3.17 19.71 -7.09
CA VAL A 47 -3.80 21.04 -7.21
C VAL A 47 -5.00 21.05 -8.16
N ARG A 48 -5.62 19.89 -8.40
CA ARG A 48 -6.88 19.74 -9.14
C ARG A 48 -8.08 20.02 -8.24
N THR A 49 -9.27 19.99 -8.83
CA THR A 49 -10.52 20.06 -8.06
C THR A 49 -10.72 18.80 -7.21
N ALA A 50 -11.59 18.89 -6.18
CA ALA A 50 -11.89 17.77 -5.31
C ALA A 50 -12.52 16.59 -6.09
N GLU A 51 -13.33 16.87 -7.13
CA GLU A 51 -13.91 15.86 -8.00
C GLU A 51 -12.83 15.14 -8.82
N GLU A 52 -11.90 15.88 -9.45
CA GLU A 52 -10.77 15.30 -10.18
C GLU A 52 -9.86 14.46 -9.27
N TYR A 53 -9.70 14.87 -8.00
CA TYR A 53 -8.94 14.11 -7.00
C TYR A 53 -9.65 12.81 -6.62
N ALA A 54 -10.96 12.85 -6.42
CA ALA A 54 -11.77 11.68 -6.06
C ALA A 54 -11.82 10.61 -7.17
N GLU A 55 -11.74 11.03 -8.47
CA GLU A 55 -11.67 10.11 -9.61
C GLU A 55 -10.39 9.27 -9.64
N GLY A 56 -9.35 9.68 -8.91
CA GLY A 56 -8.08 9.00 -8.77
C GLY A 56 -6.92 9.98 -8.64
N HIS A 57 -5.98 9.69 -7.74
CA HIS A 57 -4.85 10.57 -7.39
C HIS A 57 -3.56 9.76 -7.16
N ILE A 58 -2.43 10.45 -7.06
CA ILE A 58 -1.16 9.84 -6.64
C ILE A 58 -1.23 9.60 -5.13
N ASP A 59 -0.89 8.40 -4.69
CA ASP A 59 -0.98 8.00 -3.28
C ASP A 59 -0.22 8.95 -2.36
N GLY A 60 -0.82 9.23 -1.19
CA GLY A 60 -0.28 10.16 -0.20
C GLY A 60 -0.40 11.64 -0.57
N ALA A 61 -1.04 11.98 -1.70
CA ALA A 61 -1.28 13.37 -2.07
C ALA A 61 -2.37 14.01 -1.22
N VAL A 62 -2.13 15.25 -0.80
CA VAL A 62 -3.19 16.13 -0.26
C VAL A 62 -3.78 16.96 -1.39
N ASN A 63 -5.10 17.16 -1.37
CA ASN A 63 -5.76 17.98 -2.38
C ASN A 63 -5.87 19.43 -1.91
N ILE A 64 -5.30 20.36 -2.69
CA ILE A 64 -5.42 21.82 -2.49
C ILE A 64 -5.68 22.46 -3.85
N ASP A 65 -6.93 22.74 -4.17
CA ASP A 65 -7.30 23.26 -5.51
C ASP A 65 -6.71 24.65 -5.76
N VAL A 66 -5.84 24.75 -6.78
CA VAL A 66 -5.20 26.02 -7.16
C VAL A 66 -6.15 27.07 -7.75
N LYS A 67 -7.37 26.66 -8.15
CA LYS A 67 -8.41 27.59 -8.62
C LYS A 67 -9.12 28.32 -7.49
N GLU A 68 -9.03 27.79 -6.27
CA GLU A 68 -9.63 28.42 -5.12
C GLU A 68 -8.81 29.64 -4.67
N SER A 69 -9.49 30.74 -4.33
CA SER A 69 -8.84 31.94 -3.80
C SER A 69 -8.14 31.70 -2.46
N SER A 70 -8.52 30.63 -1.75
CA SER A 70 -7.94 30.16 -0.49
C SER A 70 -6.69 29.28 -0.68
N PHE A 71 -6.26 28.95 -1.91
CA PHE A 71 -5.14 28.06 -2.19
C PHE A 71 -3.91 28.31 -1.31
N MET A 72 -3.40 29.54 -1.30
CA MET A 72 -2.21 29.87 -0.51
C MET A 72 -2.44 29.83 1.00
N ALA A 73 -3.66 30.13 1.46
CA ALA A 73 -4.00 30.01 2.88
C ALA A 73 -4.02 28.53 3.30
N GLN A 74 -4.62 27.64 2.50
CA GLN A 74 -4.63 26.21 2.73
C GLN A 74 -3.23 25.60 2.66
N ALA A 75 -2.42 25.98 1.66
CA ALA A 75 -1.04 25.53 1.55
C ALA A 75 -0.20 25.91 2.79
N LYS A 76 -0.34 27.15 3.28
CA LYS A 76 0.36 27.60 4.52
C LYS A 76 -0.10 26.86 5.78
N ALA A 77 -1.33 26.41 5.82
CA ALA A 77 -1.88 25.69 6.96
C ALA A 77 -1.49 24.20 6.97
N GLN A 78 -1.28 23.59 5.79
CA GLN A 78 -1.10 22.15 5.64
C GLN A 78 0.34 21.73 5.30
N LEU A 79 1.16 22.64 4.72
CA LEU A 79 2.49 22.29 4.21
C LEU A 79 3.60 22.87 5.10
N ASP A 80 4.62 22.04 5.31
CA ASP A 80 5.85 22.39 6.01
C ASP A 80 6.89 22.95 5.02
N LYS A 81 7.31 24.21 5.20
CA LYS A 81 8.30 24.87 4.33
C LYS A 81 9.70 24.24 4.39
N SER A 82 10.01 23.50 5.43
CA SER A 82 11.30 22.80 5.55
C SER A 82 11.41 21.60 4.62
N LYS A 83 10.27 21.08 4.17
CA LYS A 83 10.16 19.87 3.33
C LYS A 83 9.97 20.22 1.86
N MET A 84 10.38 19.31 0.99
CA MET A 84 10.12 19.39 -0.45
C MET A 84 8.63 19.21 -0.73
N VAL A 85 8.08 20.00 -1.68
CA VAL A 85 6.70 19.89 -2.14
C VAL A 85 6.68 19.41 -3.58
N ALA A 86 6.19 18.20 -3.80
CA ALA A 86 5.97 17.60 -5.11
C ALA A 86 4.54 17.95 -5.58
N VAL A 87 4.40 18.74 -6.64
CA VAL A 87 3.10 19.30 -7.06
C VAL A 87 2.70 18.72 -8.41
N TYR A 88 1.46 18.30 -8.54
CA TYR A 88 0.91 17.88 -9.82
C TYR A 88 -0.52 18.36 -10.05
N CYS A 89 -0.93 18.36 -11.31
CA CYS A 89 -2.30 18.58 -11.72
C CYS A 89 -2.67 17.62 -12.87
N ARG A 90 -3.68 17.96 -13.67
CA ARG A 90 -4.07 17.10 -14.80
C ARG A 90 -2.97 16.97 -15.87
N SER A 91 -2.39 18.09 -16.34
CA SER A 91 -1.47 18.15 -17.48
C SER A 91 -0.16 18.91 -17.20
N GLY A 92 0.17 19.21 -15.94
CA GLY A 92 1.37 19.95 -15.55
C GLY A 92 1.22 21.48 -15.57
N ARG A 93 0.20 22.05 -16.20
CA ARG A 93 0.06 23.52 -16.36
C ARG A 93 -0.37 24.22 -15.07
N ARG A 94 -1.44 23.74 -14.41
CA ARG A 94 -1.92 24.29 -13.13
C ARG A 94 -0.87 24.11 -12.02
N SER A 95 -0.21 22.97 -12.01
CA SER A 95 0.83 22.66 -11.02
C SER A 95 2.10 23.46 -11.21
N ALA A 96 2.50 23.81 -12.43
CA ALA A 96 3.61 24.73 -12.69
C ALA A 96 3.29 26.13 -12.11
N MET A 97 2.06 26.62 -12.29
CA MET A 97 1.59 27.88 -11.67
C MET A 97 1.61 27.77 -10.14
N ALA A 98 1.07 26.70 -9.58
CA ALA A 98 1.05 26.46 -8.13
C ALA A 98 2.47 26.37 -7.55
N ALA A 99 3.37 25.64 -8.21
CA ALA A 99 4.78 25.55 -7.82
C ALA A 99 5.47 26.93 -7.79
N GLY A 100 5.18 27.77 -8.78
CA GLY A 100 5.65 29.16 -8.81
C GLY A 100 5.13 29.99 -7.65
N MET A 101 3.84 29.86 -7.31
CA MET A 101 3.22 30.54 -6.15
C MET A 101 3.84 30.05 -4.82
N LEU A 102 4.04 28.76 -4.66
CA LEU A 102 4.68 28.17 -3.49
C LEU A 102 6.15 28.61 -3.37
N ALA A 103 6.91 28.62 -4.47
CA ALA A 103 8.29 29.06 -4.49
C ALA A 103 8.43 30.56 -4.13
N ALA A 104 7.52 31.42 -4.58
CA ALA A 104 7.47 32.83 -4.21
C ALA A 104 7.26 33.03 -2.70
N GLU A 105 6.63 32.08 -2.02
CA GLU A 105 6.44 32.06 -0.56
C GLU A 105 7.56 31.30 0.19
N GLY A 106 8.60 30.84 -0.51
CA GLY A 106 9.79 30.20 0.06
C GLY A 106 9.69 28.70 0.26
N TYR A 107 8.73 28.01 -0.37
CA TYR A 107 8.72 26.56 -0.43
C TYR A 107 9.69 26.04 -1.52
N LYS A 108 10.29 24.90 -1.30
CA LYS A 108 10.99 24.13 -2.36
C LYS A 108 9.94 23.32 -3.10
N ALA A 109 9.68 23.61 -4.36
CA ALA A 109 8.63 22.96 -5.12
C ALA A 109 9.15 22.33 -6.40
N THR A 110 8.64 21.13 -6.74
CA THR A 110 8.90 20.41 -7.98
C THR A 110 7.58 20.08 -8.66
N ASN A 111 7.44 20.50 -9.93
CA ASN A 111 6.26 20.23 -10.75
C ASN A 111 6.40 18.91 -11.54
N LEU A 112 5.34 18.10 -11.58
CA LEU A 112 5.26 16.95 -12.48
C LEU A 112 4.91 17.41 -13.92
N LYS A 113 5.85 17.30 -14.86
CA LYS A 113 5.61 17.53 -16.28
C LYS A 113 4.56 16.55 -16.81
N GLY A 114 3.61 17.08 -17.59
CA GLY A 114 2.52 16.26 -18.12
C GLY A 114 1.43 15.91 -17.12
N GLY A 115 1.68 16.13 -15.80
CA GLY A 115 0.72 15.90 -14.74
C GLY A 115 0.29 14.44 -14.60
N ILE A 116 -0.90 14.23 -13.99
CA ILE A 116 -1.43 12.89 -13.74
C ILE A 116 -1.74 12.13 -15.05
N LEU A 117 -1.99 12.81 -16.16
CA LEU A 117 -2.19 12.16 -17.45
C LEU A 117 -0.91 11.46 -17.96
N GLU A 118 0.27 12.04 -17.71
CA GLU A 118 1.53 11.40 -18.05
C GLU A 118 1.87 10.30 -17.06
N TRP A 119 1.60 10.53 -15.75
CA TRP A 119 1.73 9.53 -14.70
C TRP A 119 0.94 8.26 -15.01
N GLN A 120 -0.34 8.38 -15.35
CA GLN A 120 -1.24 7.26 -15.61
C GLN A 120 -0.89 6.40 -16.84
N LYS A 121 0.00 6.86 -17.71
CA LYS A 121 0.49 6.03 -18.83
C LYS A 121 1.43 4.92 -18.37
N THR A 122 2.14 5.13 -17.28
CA THR A 122 3.19 4.25 -16.77
C THR A 122 2.94 3.75 -15.35
N LEU A 123 2.24 4.53 -14.54
CA LEU A 123 1.98 4.24 -13.13
C LEU A 123 0.48 4.39 -12.82
N PRO A 124 -0.10 3.47 -12.05
CA PRO A 124 -1.49 3.58 -11.63
C PRO A 124 -1.68 4.69 -10.60
N THR A 125 -2.95 5.05 -10.39
CA THR A 125 -3.37 5.98 -9.33
C THR A 125 -4.15 5.26 -8.26
N THR A 126 -4.10 5.78 -7.03
CA THR A 126 -4.96 5.33 -5.94
C THR A 126 -6.42 5.68 -6.27
N THR A 127 -7.29 4.71 -6.10
CA THR A 127 -8.74 4.82 -6.23
C THR A 127 -9.41 4.38 -4.94
N THR A 128 -10.72 4.23 -4.93
CA THR A 128 -11.44 3.67 -3.78
C THR A 128 -11.17 2.18 -3.55
N GLU A 129 -10.47 1.50 -4.47
CA GLU A 129 -10.22 0.05 -4.44
C GLU A 129 -8.75 -0.31 -4.69
N THR A 130 -7.94 0.63 -5.13
CA THR A 130 -6.51 0.43 -5.43
C THR A 130 -5.65 1.41 -4.65
N ASP A 131 -4.64 0.88 -3.96
CA ASP A 131 -3.60 1.65 -3.27
C ASP A 131 -2.23 1.38 -3.89
N ILE A 132 -1.40 2.43 -3.92
CA ILE A 132 -0.03 2.36 -4.43
C ILE A 132 0.93 2.74 -3.32
N PHE A 133 1.92 1.90 -3.12
CA PHE A 133 3.00 2.11 -2.15
C PHE A 133 4.35 1.95 -2.82
N PHE A 134 5.39 2.42 -2.15
CA PHE A 134 6.76 2.22 -2.60
C PHE A 134 7.58 1.57 -1.48
N THR A 135 8.41 0.60 -1.86
CA THR A 135 9.35 -0.07 -0.97
C THR A 135 10.51 0.85 -0.59
N LYS A 136 11.36 0.40 0.32
CA LYS A 136 12.57 1.16 0.72
C LYS A 136 13.54 1.41 -0.45
N SER A 137 13.58 0.53 -1.45
CA SER A 137 14.41 0.73 -2.66
C SER A 137 13.67 1.51 -3.76
N GLY A 138 12.41 1.93 -3.53
CA GLY A 138 11.62 2.68 -4.50
C GLY A 138 10.85 1.82 -5.50
N LYS A 139 10.74 0.50 -5.29
CA LYS A 139 9.89 -0.37 -6.11
C LYS A 139 8.43 -0.15 -5.77
N MET A 140 7.59 -0.12 -6.80
CA MET A 140 6.14 0.04 -6.62
C MET A 140 5.50 -1.25 -6.11
N VAL A 141 4.57 -1.09 -5.18
CA VAL A 141 3.63 -2.13 -4.72
C VAL A 141 2.21 -1.60 -4.93
N ARG A 142 1.44 -2.29 -5.75
CA ARG A 142 0.01 -2.02 -5.94
C ARG A 142 -0.78 -3.03 -5.10
N ILE A 143 -1.79 -2.55 -4.40
CA ILE A 143 -2.74 -3.39 -3.64
C ILE A 143 -4.15 -3.06 -4.10
N ASP A 144 -4.86 -4.06 -4.61
CA ASP A 144 -6.26 -3.96 -4.98
C ASP A 144 -7.12 -4.67 -3.93
N ALA A 145 -8.09 -3.97 -3.37
CA ALA A 145 -9.16 -4.53 -2.54
C ALA A 145 -10.21 -5.12 -3.48
N LEU A 146 -10.32 -6.45 -3.52
CA LEU A 146 -11.20 -7.12 -4.47
C LEU A 146 -12.59 -7.36 -3.88
N MET A 147 -12.68 -8.16 -2.82
CA MET A 147 -13.93 -8.52 -2.17
C MET A 147 -13.64 -9.18 -0.82
N HIS A 148 -14.35 -8.79 0.23
CA HIS A 148 -14.31 -9.41 1.56
C HIS A 148 -12.90 -9.44 2.17
N ALA A 149 -12.20 -10.57 2.04
CA ALA A 149 -10.81 -10.71 2.45
C ALA A 149 -9.85 -10.92 1.26
N SER A 150 -10.40 -10.92 0.02
CA SER A 150 -9.60 -11.13 -1.18
C SER A 150 -8.81 -9.87 -1.54
N LEU A 151 -7.50 -10.03 -1.66
CA LEU A 151 -6.57 -8.97 -2.05
C LEU A 151 -5.73 -9.43 -3.25
N ARG A 152 -5.47 -8.51 -4.17
CA ARG A 152 -4.45 -8.67 -5.20
C ARG A 152 -3.30 -7.72 -4.92
N ILE A 153 -2.08 -8.23 -4.86
CA ILE A 153 -0.87 -7.43 -4.65
C ILE A 153 0.04 -7.61 -5.85
N VAL A 154 0.46 -6.51 -6.48
CA VAL A 154 1.43 -6.55 -7.59
C VAL A 154 2.73 -5.92 -7.11
N PHE A 155 3.81 -6.68 -7.15
CA PHE A 155 5.13 -6.26 -6.71
C PHE A 155 6.22 -6.79 -7.65
N ASP A 156 7.05 -5.88 -8.20
CA ASP A 156 8.21 -6.22 -9.06
C ASP A 156 7.82 -7.15 -10.25
N GLY A 157 6.66 -6.90 -10.85
CA GLY A 157 6.10 -7.69 -11.95
C GLY A 157 5.54 -9.06 -11.52
N LYS A 158 5.40 -9.32 -10.22
CA LYS A 158 4.82 -10.52 -9.64
C LYS A 158 3.39 -10.27 -9.16
N GLU A 159 2.53 -11.24 -9.40
CA GLU A 159 1.13 -11.27 -9.00
C GLU A 159 0.96 -12.14 -7.75
N LEU A 160 0.52 -11.53 -6.64
CA LEU A 160 0.22 -12.20 -5.39
C LEU A 160 -1.28 -12.08 -5.13
N GLU A 161 -1.94 -13.21 -4.91
CA GLU A 161 -3.36 -13.28 -4.57
C GLU A 161 -3.54 -13.80 -3.15
N ILE A 162 -4.38 -13.13 -2.38
CA ILE A 162 -4.68 -13.48 -0.99
C ILE A 162 -6.15 -13.86 -0.92
N ASP A 163 -6.44 -15.04 -0.38
CA ASP A 163 -7.80 -15.55 -0.16
C ASP A 163 -8.72 -15.30 -1.36
N PRO A 164 -8.37 -15.76 -2.58
CA PRO A 164 -9.15 -15.47 -3.76
C PRO A 164 -10.50 -16.20 -3.73
N VAL A 165 -11.59 -15.42 -3.80
CA VAL A 165 -12.97 -15.91 -3.86
C VAL A 165 -13.69 -15.26 -5.04
N SER A 166 -14.25 -16.09 -5.93
CA SER A 166 -14.90 -15.63 -7.16
C SER A 166 -16.30 -15.08 -6.93
N ARG A 167 -16.98 -15.54 -5.88
CA ARG A 167 -18.33 -15.10 -5.55
C ARG A 167 -18.63 -15.19 -4.06
N LEU A 168 -19.12 -14.08 -3.52
CA LEU A 168 -19.64 -14.02 -2.15
C LEU A 168 -20.92 -13.17 -2.14
N ARG A 169 -22.04 -13.74 -1.68
CA ARG A 169 -23.39 -13.12 -1.70
C ARG A 169 -23.76 -12.68 -3.13
N ASP A 170 -23.93 -11.38 -3.37
CA ASP A 170 -24.30 -10.76 -4.65
C ASP A 170 -23.08 -10.17 -5.41
N ARG A 171 -21.87 -10.27 -4.84
CA ARG A 171 -20.64 -9.79 -5.45
C ARG A 171 -19.88 -10.91 -6.17
N THR A 172 -19.21 -10.53 -7.24
CA THR A 172 -18.37 -11.44 -8.03
C THR A 172 -17.06 -10.75 -8.42
N VAL A 173 -15.97 -11.53 -8.44
CA VAL A 173 -14.68 -11.16 -9.00
C VAL A 173 -14.39 -12.09 -10.18
N ASP A 174 -14.16 -11.52 -11.36
CA ASP A 174 -13.78 -12.28 -12.54
C ASP A 174 -12.26 -12.44 -12.63
N TYR A 175 -11.75 -13.47 -12.00
CA TYR A 175 -10.32 -13.81 -12.04
C TYR A 175 -9.84 -14.25 -13.43
N GLY A 176 -10.73 -14.56 -14.37
CA GLY A 176 -10.38 -14.89 -15.75
C GLY A 176 -9.79 -13.70 -16.52
N ASN A 177 -10.10 -12.48 -16.09
CA ASN A 177 -9.57 -11.24 -16.66
C ASN A 177 -8.28 -10.74 -15.97
N LEU A 178 -7.81 -11.42 -14.91
CA LEU A 178 -6.57 -11.10 -14.23
C LEU A 178 -5.41 -11.95 -14.76
N PRO A 179 -4.15 -11.48 -14.62
CA PRO A 179 -2.98 -12.31 -14.88
C PRO A 179 -2.97 -13.56 -13.99
N LYS A 180 -2.25 -14.61 -14.44
CA LYS A 180 -2.00 -15.78 -13.58
C LYS A 180 -1.14 -15.36 -12.39
N ALA A 181 -1.47 -15.90 -11.21
CA ALA A 181 -0.74 -15.62 -9.99
C ALA A 181 0.64 -16.28 -9.99
N ASP A 182 1.67 -15.54 -9.58
CA ASP A 182 2.96 -16.11 -9.18
C ASP A 182 2.86 -16.73 -7.79
N TYR A 183 2.09 -16.11 -6.90
CA TYR A 183 1.89 -16.57 -5.52
C TYR A 183 0.41 -16.51 -5.14
N ILE A 184 -0.06 -17.56 -4.44
CA ILE A 184 -1.39 -17.58 -3.82
C ILE A 184 -1.20 -17.89 -2.33
N PHE A 185 -1.73 -17.03 -1.47
CA PHE A 185 -1.74 -17.20 -0.02
C PHE A 185 -3.17 -17.44 0.43
N ILE A 186 -3.41 -18.52 1.16
CA ILE A 186 -4.71 -18.83 1.75
C ILE A 186 -4.56 -18.89 3.25
N THR A 187 -5.37 -18.10 3.97
CA THR A 187 -5.33 -18.02 5.42
C THR A 187 -5.95 -19.27 6.06
N HIS A 188 -7.10 -19.70 5.57
CA HIS A 188 -7.83 -20.88 6.07
C HIS A 188 -8.88 -21.38 5.06
N GLU A 189 -9.57 -22.49 5.40
CA GLU A 189 -10.44 -23.23 4.48
C GLU A 189 -11.90 -22.79 4.43
N HIS A 190 -12.34 -21.75 5.14
CA HIS A 190 -13.72 -21.29 5.02
C HIS A 190 -14.04 -20.77 3.62
N GLY A 191 -15.28 -20.95 3.16
CA GLY A 191 -15.66 -20.69 1.78
C GLY A 191 -15.61 -19.24 1.33
N ASP A 192 -15.49 -18.29 2.24
CA ASP A 192 -15.27 -16.86 2.01
C ASP A 192 -13.79 -16.45 1.93
N HIS A 193 -12.85 -17.43 2.10
CA HIS A 193 -11.40 -17.31 1.93
C HIS A 193 -10.82 -18.34 0.97
N PHE A 194 -11.52 -19.44 0.73
CA PHE A 194 -11.02 -20.60 -0.01
C PHE A 194 -12.00 -21.02 -1.11
N ASP A 195 -11.70 -20.59 -2.35
CA ASP A 195 -12.47 -20.94 -3.54
C ASP A 195 -11.57 -21.70 -4.53
N ARG A 196 -11.87 -22.98 -4.73
CA ARG A 196 -11.10 -23.87 -5.62
C ARG A 196 -11.16 -23.43 -7.09
N ASP A 197 -12.27 -22.88 -7.53
CA ASP A 197 -12.46 -22.44 -8.91
C ASP A 197 -11.66 -21.14 -9.17
N ALA A 198 -11.66 -20.20 -8.22
CA ALA A 198 -10.82 -19.02 -8.26
C ALA A 198 -9.32 -19.40 -8.29
N ILE A 199 -8.90 -20.30 -7.39
CA ILE A 199 -7.52 -20.82 -7.33
C ILE A 199 -7.14 -21.49 -8.65
N ALA A 200 -7.99 -22.36 -9.21
CA ALA A 200 -7.73 -23.03 -10.48
C ALA A 200 -7.63 -22.04 -11.65
N THR A 201 -8.46 -20.98 -11.62
CA THR A 201 -8.43 -19.92 -12.64
C THR A 201 -7.14 -19.10 -12.57
N LEU A 202 -6.65 -18.79 -11.38
CA LEU A 202 -5.42 -18.01 -11.17
C LEU A 202 -4.14 -18.83 -11.36
N LYS A 203 -4.21 -20.16 -11.11
CA LYS A 203 -3.04 -21.02 -11.10
C LYS A 203 -2.41 -21.20 -12.48
N SER A 204 -1.08 -21.22 -12.53
CA SER A 204 -0.22 -21.74 -13.59
C SER A 204 0.67 -22.85 -13.06
N ASP A 205 1.48 -23.46 -13.91
CA ASP A 205 2.45 -24.50 -13.49
C ASP A 205 3.55 -23.93 -12.56
N ASN A 206 3.81 -22.64 -12.63
CA ASN A 206 4.83 -21.96 -11.82
C ASN A 206 4.26 -21.29 -10.56
N THR A 207 2.96 -21.31 -10.35
CA THR A 207 2.31 -20.69 -9.19
C THR A 207 2.73 -21.40 -7.90
N LYS A 208 3.22 -20.64 -6.93
CA LYS A 208 3.53 -21.09 -5.58
C LYS A 208 2.34 -20.80 -4.68
N LEU A 209 1.71 -21.83 -4.17
CA LEU A 209 0.59 -21.71 -3.23
C LEU A 209 1.06 -22.02 -1.81
N ILE A 210 0.74 -21.15 -0.88
CA ILE A 210 1.10 -21.23 0.54
C ILE A 210 -0.19 -21.19 1.37
N SER A 211 -0.35 -22.13 2.29
CA SER A 211 -1.51 -22.16 3.18
C SER A 211 -1.25 -23.00 4.43
N ASN A 212 -2.26 -23.16 5.28
CA ASN A 212 -2.25 -24.14 6.35
C ASN A 212 -2.34 -25.58 5.79
N SER A 213 -2.02 -26.56 6.62
CA SER A 213 -2.02 -27.97 6.21
C SER A 213 -3.37 -28.49 5.74
N ARG A 214 -4.49 -27.95 6.26
CA ARG A 214 -5.85 -28.36 5.87
C ARG A 214 -6.16 -27.96 4.44
N CYS A 215 -5.91 -26.71 4.07
CA CYS A 215 -6.09 -26.24 2.69
C CYS A 215 -5.21 -27.00 1.71
N ILE A 216 -3.93 -27.24 2.07
CA ILE A 216 -3.00 -27.99 1.21
C ILE A 216 -3.50 -29.43 1.00
N ASN A 217 -3.98 -30.11 2.05
CA ASN A 217 -4.57 -31.45 1.93
C ASN A 217 -5.83 -31.44 1.06
N MET A 218 -6.67 -30.42 1.16
CA MET A 218 -7.87 -30.27 0.35
C MET A 218 -7.58 -30.01 -1.13
N LEU A 219 -6.49 -29.30 -1.43
CA LEU A 219 -6.07 -28.97 -2.80
C LEU A 219 -5.24 -30.07 -3.45
N GLY A 220 -4.44 -30.80 -2.66
CA GLY A 220 -3.50 -31.79 -3.14
C GLY A 220 -2.19 -31.20 -3.70
N PHE A 221 -1.96 -29.90 -3.55
CA PHE A 221 -0.73 -29.21 -3.98
C PHE A 221 -0.50 -27.94 -3.14
N GLY A 222 0.73 -27.41 -3.19
CA GLY A 222 1.16 -26.20 -2.47
C GLY A 222 2.12 -26.52 -1.32
N THR A 223 2.50 -25.49 -0.57
CA THR A 223 3.39 -25.58 0.58
C THR A 223 2.62 -25.27 1.86
N ALA A 224 2.65 -26.20 2.81
CA ALA A 224 2.05 -25.99 4.12
C ALA A 224 2.96 -25.13 4.99
N MET A 225 2.38 -24.14 5.68
CA MET A 225 2.99 -23.42 6.78
C MET A 225 2.10 -23.52 8.02
N GLY A 226 2.70 -23.74 9.18
CA GLY A 226 2.04 -23.70 10.47
C GLY A 226 2.28 -22.38 11.19
N ASN A 227 1.53 -22.13 12.26
CA ASN A 227 1.70 -20.94 13.09
C ASN A 227 3.14 -20.79 13.59
N GLY A 228 3.76 -19.65 13.32
CA GLY A 228 5.14 -19.32 13.70
C GLY A 228 6.20 -19.73 12.68
N ASP A 229 5.83 -20.45 11.62
CA ASP A 229 6.77 -20.78 10.54
C ASP A 229 7.20 -19.53 9.78
N LYS A 230 8.46 -19.55 9.32
CA LYS A 230 9.06 -18.47 8.53
C LYS A 230 9.77 -19.09 7.32
N THR A 231 9.62 -18.43 6.19
CA THR A 231 10.28 -18.85 4.95
C THR A 231 10.64 -17.66 4.07
N ILE A 232 11.47 -17.90 3.07
CA ILE A 232 11.74 -16.95 2.00
C ILE A 232 11.38 -17.66 0.69
N ILE A 233 10.45 -17.06 -0.04
CA ILE A 233 10.03 -17.57 -1.35
C ILE A 233 10.52 -16.56 -2.39
N ASP A 234 11.51 -16.95 -3.18
CA ASP A 234 12.28 -16.07 -4.04
C ASP A 234 12.87 -14.89 -3.23
N SER A 235 12.34 -13.68 -3.38
CA SER A 235 12.77 -12.50 -2.62
C SER A 235 11.78 -12.04 -1.55
N ILE A 236 10.67 -12.75 -1.35
CA ILE A 236 9.61 -12.42 -0.41
C ILE A 236 9.81 -13.21 0.87
N ALA A 237 10.09 -12.54 1.99
CA ALA A 237 10.06 -13.19 3.29
C ALA A 237 8.61 -13.26 3.78
N VAL A 238 8.22 -14.44 4.27
CA VAL A 238 6.87 -14.78 4.70
C VAL A 238 6.93 -15.33 6.12
N ASP A 239 6.22 -14.70 7.05
CA ASP A 239 6.02 -15.19 8.41
C ASP A 239 4.55 -15.63 8.55
N ALA A 240 4.28 -16.87 8.93
CA ALA A 240 2.93 -17.35 9.27
C ALA A 240 2.62 -16.98 10.73
N VAL A 241 1.64 -16.12 10.92
CA VAL A 241 1.19 -15.62 12.23
C VAL A 241 -0.04 -16.42 12.64
N PRO A 242 -0.21 -16.81 13.93
CA PRO A 242 -1.45 -17.41 14.39
C PRO A 242 -2.67 -16.52 14.10
N ALA A 243 -3.76 -17.15 13.68
CA ALA A 243 -5.07 -16.50 13.55
C ALA A 243 -6.10 -17.36 14.30
N TYR A 244 -6.79 -16.79 15.30
CA TYR A 244 -7.78 -17.53 16.09
C TYR A 244 -8.63 -16.62 16.96
N ASN A 245 -9.75 -17.15 17.49
CA ASN A 245 -10.63 -16.45 18.39
C ASN A 245 -10.34 -16.82 19.85
N ILE A 246 -10.48 -15.83 20.75
CA ILE A 246 -10.23 -15.94 22.20
C ILE A 246 -11.49 -15.75 23.05
N THR A 247 -12.53 -15.11 22.49
CA THR A 247 -13.79 -14.84 23.19
C THR A 247 -14.52 -16.16 23.46
N GLU A 248 -14.99 -16.36 24.69
CA GLU A 248 -15.82 -17.51 25.04
C GLU A 248 -17.07 -17.57 24.13
N GLY A 249 -17.36 -18.73 23.58
CA GLY A 249 -18.45 -18.93 22.61
C GLY A 249 -18.09 -18.56 21.15
N HIS A 250 -16.88 -18.04 20.89
CA HIS A 250 -16.43 -17.76 19.51
C HIS A 250 -15.27 -18.65 19.05
N THR A 251 -14.57 -19.31 19.98
CA THR A 251 -13.38 -20.12 19.70
C THR A 251 -13.62 -21.29 18.73
N GLN A 252 -14.89 -21.72 18.55
CA GLN A 252 -15.24 -22.77 17.59
C GLN A 252 -15.19 -22.28 16.13
N PHE A 253 -15.31 -20.98 15.87
CA PHE A 253 -15.22 -20.44 14.50
C PHE A 253 -13.77 -20.52 13.99
N HIS A 254 -12.80 -20.10 14.81
CA HIS A 254 -11.38 -20.11 14.49
C HIS A 254 -10.60 -20.64 15.69
N PRO A 255 -10.41 -22.00 15.80
CA PRO A 255 -9.67 -22.59 16.89
C PRO A 255 -8.18 -22.28 16.85
N LYS A 256 -7.56 -22.07 18.02
CA LYS A 256 -6.12 -21.82 18.12
C LYS A 256 -5.30 -22.95 17.48
N GLY A 257 -4.29 -22.56 16.68
CA GLY A 257 -3.35 -23.48 16.04
C GLY A 257 -3.81 -24.01 14.68
N SER A 258 -4.92 -23.48 14.15
CA SER A 258 -5.53 -23.96 12.92
C SER A 258 -5.24 -23.06 11.72
N ASP A 259 -5.43 -21.76 11.88
CA ASP A 259 -5.47 -20.79 10.80
C ASP A 259 -4.24 -19.89 10.85
N ASN A 260 -3.87 -19.33 9.71
CA ASN A 260 -2.74 -18.42 9.57
C ASN A 260 -3.19 -17.02 9.16
N GLY A 261 -2.60 -15.99 9.77
CA GLY A 261 -2.31 -14.74 9.10
C GLY A 261 -0.92 -14.77 8.48
N TYR A 262 -0.56 -13.78 7.70
CA TYR A 262 0.76 -13.68 7.07
C TYR A 262 1.37 -12.29 7.22
N VAL A 263 2.67 -12.23 7.53
CA VAL A 263 3.47 -11.02 7.30
C VAL A 263 4.29 -11.23 6.04
N LEU A 264 4.05 -10.43 5.01
CA LEU A 264 4.83 -10.39 3.78
C LEU A 264 5.82 -9.23 3.84
N ASN A 265 7.09 -9.49 3.60
CA ASN A 265 8.10 -8.45 3.47
C ASN A 265 8.50 -8.29 2.00
N LEU A 266 8.02 -7.22 1.39
CA LEU A 266 8.26 -6.87 0.00
C LEU A 266 9.34 -5.77 -0.04
N ASP A 267 10.60 -6.17 -0.12
CA ASP A 267 11.75 -5.24 -0.18
C ASP A 267 11.70 -4.17 0.93
N GLY A 268 11.41 -4.61 2.15
CA GLY A 268 11.36 -3.77 3.34
C GLY A 268 10.02 -3.09 3.60
N LEU A 269 9.01 -3.19 2.72
CA LEU A 269 7.61 -2.88 3.01
C LEU A 269 6.97 -4.11 3.66
N ARG A 270 6.55 -3.99 4.93
CA ARG A 270 5.99 -5.10 5.71
C ARG A 270 4.47 -5.00 5.76
N ILE A 271 3.79 -6.01 5.21
CA ILE A 271 2.33 -6.09 5.11
C ILE A 271 1.85 -7.24 5.99
N TYR A 272 1.04 -6.95 6.99
CA TYR A 272 0.36 -7.95 7.80
C TYR A 272 -1.07 -8.16 7.32
N ILE A 273 -1.41 -9.39 7.01
CA ILE A 273 -2.74 -9.85 6.63
C ILE A 273 -3.18 -10.82 7.72
N ALA A 274 -4.16 -10.41 8.54
CA ALA A 274 -4.47 -11.11 9.78
C ALA A 274 -5.17 -12.46 9.58
N GLY A 275 -5.91 -12.64 8.46
CA GLY A 275 -6.89 -13.71 8.36
C GLY A 275 -8.05 -13.48 9.32
N ASP A 276 -8.80 -14.52 9.63
CA ASP A 276 -9.88 -14.45 10.59
C ASP A 276 -9.37 -14.70 12.00
N THR A 277 -9.36 -13.65 12.78
CA THR A 277 -8.81 -13.65 14.16
C THR A 277 -9.47 -12.59 15.01
N GLU A 278 -9.44 -12.78 16.32
CA GLU A 278 -9.63 -11.71 17.29
C GLU A 278 -8.29 -11.06 17.67
N ASP A 279 -8.30 -10.08 18.60
CA ASP A 279 -7.12 -9.39 19.13
C ASP A 279 -6.29 -10.32 20.04
N ILE A 280 -5.45 -11.13 19.43
CA ILE A 280 -4.66 -12.18 20.08
C ILE A 280 -3.33 -11.66 20.66
N PRO A 281 -2.80 -12.27 21.75
CA PRO A 281 -1.54 -11.84 22.36
C PRO A 281 -0.32 -11.86 21.43
N GLU A 282 -0.29 -12.76 20.47
CA GLU A 282 0.82 -12.91 19.51
C GLU A 282 1.02 -11.67 18.63
N MET A 283 0.02 -10.77 18.54
CA MET A 283 0.15 -9.48 17.85
C MET A 283 1.16 -8.53 18.51
N ASP A 284 1.48 -8.72 19.81
CA ASP A 284 2.55 -7.98 20.48
C ASP A 284 3.95 -8.27 19.90
N ASN A 285 4.11 -9.37 19.19
CA ASN A 285 5.38 -9.74 18.55
C ASN A 285 5.54 -9.15 17.14
N LEU A 286 4.51 -8.48 16.62
CA LEU A 286 4.56 -7.84 15.31
C LEU A 286 5.25 -6.48 15.43
N SER A 287 6.33 -6.28 14.71
CA SER A 287 7.08 -5.03 14.72
C SER A 287 7.27 -4.50 13.30
N ASP A 288 7.41 -3.18 13.19
CA ASP A 288 7.69 -2.50 11.92
C ASP A 288 6.70 -2.84 10.80
N ILE A 289 5.42 -2.97 11.14
CA ILE A 289 4.36 -3.19 10.17
C ILE A 289 4.01 -1.87 9.48
N ASP A 290 4.20 -1.79 8.18
CA ASP A 290 3.82 -0.62 7.40
C ASP A 290 2.31 -0.61 7.12
N ILE A 291 1.75 -1.77 6.77
CA ILE A 291 0.35 -1.94 6.38
C ILE A 291 -0.22 -3.14 7.13
N ALA A 292 -1.39 -2.98 7.75
CA ALA A 292 -2.13 -4.07 8.36
C ALA A 292 -3.53 -4.18 7.78
N PHE A 293 -3.94 -5.40 7.42
CA PHE A 293 -5.31 -5.79 7.12
C PHE A 293 -5.87 -6.53 8.32
N LEU A 294 -6.86 -5.93 9.02
CA LEU A 294 -7.47 -6.50 10.21
C LEU A 294 -8.97 -6.70 10.00
N PRO A 295 -9.52 -7.87 10.37
CA PRO A 295 -10.95 -8.16 10.20
C PRO A 295 -11.80 -7.50 11.30
N CYS A 296 -13.05 -7.17 10.98
CA CYS A 296 -13.99 -6.59 11.95
C CYS A 296 -15.42 -7.04 11.67
N ASN A 297 -15.74 -8.30 11.95
CA ASN A 297 -17.05 -8.90 11.67
C ASN A 297 -17.46 -9.89 12.78
N GLN A 298 -18.34 -9.47 13.68
CA GLN A 298 -18.87 -10.33 14.75
C GLN A 298 -19.91 -11.32 14.25
N PRO A 299 -19.97 -12.53 14.81
CA PRO A 299 -19.17 -13.06 15.93
C PRO A 299 -17.87 -13.78 15.50
N TYR A 300 -17.48 -13.66 14.25
CA TYR A 300 -16.44 -14.47 13.63
C TYR A 300 -15.03 -13.93 13.88
N THR A 301 -14.89 -12.60 13.95
CA THR A 301 -13.61 -11.90 14.09
C THR A 301 -13.71 -10.78 15.12
N MET A 302 -12.91 -9.71 14.99
CA MET A 302 -12.82 -8.61 15.97
C MET A 302 -14.11 -7.79 16.11
N THR A 303 -14.36 -7.30 17.32
CA THR A 303 -15.25 -6.14 17.54
C THR A 303 -14.54 -4.83 17.16
N THR A 304 -15.27 -3.72 17.15
CA THR A 304 -14.67 -2.37 16.96
C THR A 304 -13.60 -2.06 18.03
N GLU A 305 -13.84 -2.47 19.28
CA GLU A 305 -12.89 -2.28 20.37
C GLU A 305 -11.64 -3.16 20.20
N GLN A 306 -11.84 -4.40 19.77
CA GLN A 306 -10.72 -5.33 19.53
C GLN A 306 -9.83 -4.88 18.36
N ILE A 307 -10.39 -4.41 17.25
CA ILE A 307 -9.56 -3.91 16.13
C ILE A 307 -8.80 -2.64 16.51
N VAL A 308 -9.36 -1.75 17.33
CA VAL A 308 -8.67 -0.58 17.90
C VAL A 308 -7.52 -1.02 18.82
N SER A 309 -7.76 -2.01 19.69
CA SER A 309 -6.73 -2.58 20.58
C SER A 309 -5.61 -3.24 19.79
N ALA A 310 -5.94 -4.08 18.80
CA ALA A 310 -4.97 -4.73 17.92
C ALA A 310 -4.14 -3.69 17.13
N ALA A 311 -4.78 -2.66 16.56
CA ALA A 311 -4.10 -1.60 15.85
C ALA A 311 -3.10 -0.84 16.74
N ARG A 312 -3.47 -0.53 17.99
CA ARG A 312 -2.58 0.13 18.97
C ARG A 312 -1.42 -0.76 19.42
N ARG A 313 -1.58 -2.07 19.38
CA ARG A 313 -0.57 -3.08 19.69
C ARG A 313 0.43 -3.21 18.56
N ILE A 314 -0.06 -3.41 17.34
CA ILE A 314 0.74 -3.59 16.10
C ILE A 314 1.40 -2.28 15.66
N LYS A 315 0.70 -1.15 15.83
CA LYS A 315 1.10 0.20 15.41
C LYS A 315 1.48 0.27 13.92
N PRO A 316 0.62 -0.21 13.01
CA PRO A 316 0.90 -0.10 11.60
C PRO A 316 0.86 1.37 11.19
N ARG A 317 1.61 1.73 10.14
CA ARG A 317 1.49 3.07 9.55
C ARG A 317 0.11 3.28 8.91
N ILE A 318 -0.41 2.22 8.25
CA ILE A 318 -1.72 2.22 7.59
C ILE A 318 -2.50 0.98 8.02
N LEU A 319 -3.74 1.19 8.41
CA LEU A 319 -4.72 0.15 8.72
C LEU A 319 -5.80 0.10 7.64
N PHE A 320 -6.00 -1.06 7.05
CA PHE A 320 -7.16 -1.41 6.24
C PHE A 320 -8.06 -2.36 7.03
N PRO A 321 -9.21 -1.91 7.53
CA PRO A 321 -10.25 -2.84 7.95
C PRO A 321 -10.72 -3.63 6.72
N TYR A 322 -10.81 -4.94 6.83
CA TYR A 322 -11.28 -5.82 5.79
C TYR A 322 -12.16 -6.93 6.40
N HIS A 323 -12.82 -7.77 5.64
CA HIS A 323 -13.75 -8.77 6.21
C HIS A 323 -14.64 -8.12 7.29
N TYR A 324 -15.31 -7.04 6.94
CA TYR A 324 -16.05 -6.24 7.92
C TYR A 324 -17.53 -6.10 7.57
N ASN A 325 -18.32 -5.69 8.57
CA ASN A 325 -19.60 -5.05 8.37
C ASN A 325 -19.40 -3.52 8.47
N GLN A 326 -19.94 -2.76 7.52
CA GLN A 326 -19.73 -1.31 7.37
C GLN A 326 -19.98 -0.53 8.67
N ASP A 327 -21.01 -0.90 9.44
CA ASP A 327 -21.36 -0.19 10.67
C ASP A 327 -20.26 -0.23 11.74
N PHE A 328 -19.41 -1.26 11.74
CA PHE A 328 -18.36 -1.45 12.73
C PHE A 328 -17.09 -0.63 12.45
N VAL A 329 -16.84 -0.23 11.20
CA VAL A 329 -15.56 0.38 10.81
C VAL A 329 -15.62 1.89 10.61
N ASN A 330 -16.82 2.48 10.50
CA ASN A 330 -17.00 3.91 10.19
C ASN A 330 -16.34 4.86 11.21
N SER A 331 -16.25 4.47 12.49
CA SER A 331 -15.66 5.28 13.54
C SER A 331 -14.13 5.17 13.62
N LEU A 332 -13.52 4.15 13.01
CA LEU A 332 -12.09 3.84 13.15
C LEU A 332 -11.16 4.99 12.71
N PRO A 333 -11.40 5.70 11.58
CA PRO A 333 -10.53 6.81 11.19
C PRO A 333 -10.44 7.91 12.26
N GLN A 334 -11.55 8.26 12.89
CA GLN A 334 -11.58 9.25 13.96
C GLN A 334 -10.97 8.70 15.25
N THR A 335 -11.28 7.45 15.61
CA THR A 335 -10.83 6.81 16.85
C THR A 335 -9.31 6.65 16.92
N LEU A 336 -8.67 6.34 15.77
CA LEU A 336 -7.24 6.10 15.66
C LEU A 336 -6.44 7.33 15.17
N SER A 337 -7.09 8.47 14.92
CA SER A 337 -6.44 9.68 14.40
C SER A 337 -5.31 10.21 15.29
N GLY A 338 -5.42 10.02 16.62
CA GLY A 338 -4.41 10.43 17.61
C GLY A 338 -3.26 9.43 17.81
N ASP A 339 -3.37 8.23 17.26
CA ASP A 339 -2.40 7.14 17.43
C ASP A 339 -1.30 7.13 16.35
N GLY A 340 -1.35 8.04 15.38
CA GLY A 340 -0.43 8.09 14.23
C GLY A 340 -0.69 6.98 13.20
N ILE A 341 -1.87 6.38 13.23
CA ILE A 341 -2.30 5.30 12.33
C ILE A 341 -3.28 5.89 11.31
N GLU A 342 -2.93 5.81 10.02
CA GLU A 342 -3.84 6.16 8.94
C GLU A 342 -4.81 5.01 8.69
N VAL A 343 -6.13 5.26 8.79
CA VAL A 343 -7.15 4.24 8.50
C VAL A 343 -7.72 4.48 7.12
N ARG A 344 -7.63 3.49 6.24
CA ARG A 344 -8.19 3.53 4.88
C ARG A 344 -9.34 2.55 4.75
N LEU A 345 -10.56 3.07 4.62
CA LEU A 345 -11.72 2.25 4.31
C LEU A 345 -11.78 1.98 2.80
N ARG A 346 -11.95 0.72 2.42
CA ARG A 346 -12.08 0.26 1.03
C ARG A 346 -13.37 -0.54 0.88
N LYS A 347 -13.89 -0.67 -0.32
CA LYS A 347 -15.13 -1.42 -0.58
C LYS A 347 -14.84 -2.92 -0.68
N PHE A 348 -14.72 -3.56 0.45
CA PHE A 348 -14.60 -5.02 0.53
C PHE A 348 -15.95 -5.73 0.47
N ASP A 349 -17.04 -5.06 0.87
CA ASP A 349 -18.43 -5.56 0.87
C ASP A 349 -19.25 -5.06 -0.30
#